data_8284ada73de136446f1cfb0d10e50173
#
_entry.id   8284ada73de136446f1cfb0d10e50173
#
_cell.length_a   1.000
_cell.length_b   1.000
_cell.length_c   1.000
_cell.angle_alpha   90.00
_cell.angle_beta   90.00
_cell.angle_gamma   90.00
#
_symmetry.space_group_name_H-M   'P 1'
#
loop_
_entity.id
_entity.type
_entity.pdbx_description
1 polymer ?
#
loop_
_entity_poly.entity_id
_entity_poly.type
_entity_poly.pdbx_seq_one_letter_code
_entity_poly.pdbx_strand_id
1 'polypeptide(L)'
;VMSGPEWLRMALASRRWTHVVWMGVYRHELIKQCNLKFVPGLHHQDILWSTEFMYNATRARYTEESLYKYFLHDVSVSRKKRTGRKNLSYQRHYIKITRLLDKLNRDYADKIKMHPEFYQQITYESLRVCHAVRKEHDVITRKMMIAEIFASGMYKRMVANVRSPKMAYQVLLWSVRLYSWQDRGLASRRLARKALSLR
;
A
#
# COMPACT_ATOMS: atom_id res chain seq x y z
N VAL A 1 0.51 28.46 -0.96
CA VAL A 1 0.23 27.79 -2.25
C VAL A 1 1.53 27.23 -2.77
N MET A 2 1.58 25.97 -3.15
CA MET A 2 2.75 25.27 -3.71
C MET A 2 2.29 24.33 -4.81
N SER A 3 3.22 23.73 -5.55
CA SER A 3 2.86 22.71 -6.54
C SER A 3 2.32 21.45 -5.86
N GLY A 4 1.52 20.66 -6.59
CA GLY A 4 1.00 19.39 -6.08
C GLY A 4 2.08 18.41 -5.66
N PRO A 5 3.13 18.18 -6.48
CA PRO A 5 4.25 17.32 -6.07
C PRO A 5 4.96 17.79 -4.79
N GLU A 6 5.21 19.07 -4.63
CA GLU A 6 5.84 19.62 -3.41
C GLU A 6 4.93 19.41 -2.19
N TRP A 7 3.64 19.71 -2.32
CA TRP A 7 2.69 19.51 -1.25
C TRP A 7 2.60 18.04 -0.85
N LEU A 8 2.48 17.14 -1.83
CA LEU A 8 2.42 15.70 -1.58
C LEU A 8 3.71 15.19 -0.92
N ARG A 9 4.87 15.66 -1.37
CA ARG A 9 6.16 15.34 -0.76
C ARG A 9 6.19 15.70 0.73
N MET A 10 5.77 16.90 1.09
CA MET A 10 5.70 17.35 2.48
C MET A 10 4.71 16.52 3.31
N ALA A 11 3.55 16.21 2.74
CA ALA A 11 2.52 15.40 3.40
C ALA A 11 2.98 13.94 3.62
N LEU A 12 3.71 13.35 2.68
CA LEU A 12 4.33 12.03 2.81
C LEU A 12 5.46 12.03 3.84
N ALA A 13 6.33 13.04 3.83
CA ALA A 13 7.42 13.20 4.79
C ALA A 13 6.91 13.28 6.23
N SER A 14 5.86 14.06 6.44
CA SER A 14 5.21 14.24 7.75
C SER A 14 4.27 13.10 8.14
N ARG A 15 4.02 12.13 7.25
CA ARG A 15 3.02 11.06 7.39
C ARG A 15 1.60 11.56 7.64
N ARG A 16 1.27 12.73 7.16
CA ARG A 16 -0.05 13.35 7.26
C ARG A 16 -0.86 13.24 5.97
N TRP A 17 -0.34 12.50 4.98
CA TRP A 17 -1.08 12.26 3.74
C TRP A 17 -2.29 11.37 3.99
N THR A 18 -3.46 11.93 3.69
CA THR A 18 -4.73 11.20 3.66
C THR A 18 -5.15 11.06 2.22
N HIS A 19 -5.30 9.84 1.74
CA HIS A 19 -5.66 9.56 0.35
C HIS A 19 -7.14 9.79 0.04
N VAL A 20 -7.92 10.18 1.04
CA VAL A 20 -9.37 10.28 0.94
C VAL A 20 -9.78 11.43 0.03
N VAL A 21 -10.44 11.11 -1.08
CA VAL A 21 -10.81 12.09 -2.11
C VAL A 21 -11.90 13.06 -1.68
N TRP A 22 -12.80 12.65 -0.77
CA TRP A 22 -13.90 13.52 -0.32
C TRP A 22 -13.46 14.65 0.62
N MET A 23 -12.21 14.69 1.04
CA MET A 23 -11.63 15.80 1.83
C MET A 23 -10.95 16.86 0.94
N GLY A 24 -11.06 16.74 -0.36
CA GLY A 24 -10.43 17.65 -1.30
C GLY A 24 -11.41 18.29 -2.28
N VAL A 25 -11.07 19.47 -2.75
CA VAL A 25 -11.71 20.13 -3.91
C VAL A 25 -10.73 20.07 -5.07
N TYR A 26 -11.18 19.56 -6.19
CA TYR A 26 -10.33 19.25 -7.34
C TYR A 26 -10.78 20.02 -8.59
N ARG A 27 -9.82 20.61 -9.31
CA ARG A 27 -10.10 21.27 -10.58
C ARG A 27 -10.52 20.25 -11.61
N HIS A 28 -11.76 20.34 -12.09
CA HIS A 28 -12.35 19.36 -13.01
C HIS A 28 -11.62 19.29 -14.35
N GLU A 29 -11.16 20.44 -14.87
CA GLU A 29 -10.39 20.51 -16.11
C GLU A 29 -9.11 19.65 -16.02
N LEU A 30 -8.42 19.69 -14.88
CA LEU A 30 -7.21 18.88 -14.67
C LEU A 30 -7.54 17.38 -14.68
N ILE A 31 -8.66 16.97 -14.07
CA ILE A 31 -9.11 15.57 -14.10
C ILE A 31 -9.33 15.13 -15.54
N LYS A 32 -9.97 15.97 -16.38
CA LYS A 32 -10.21 15.67 -17.80
C LYS A 32 -8.92 15.62 -18.62
N GLN A 33 -8.08 16.64 -18.48
CA GLN A 33 -6.80 16.75 -19.22
C GLN A 33 -5.87 15.57 -18.96
N CYS A 34 -5.80 15.11 -17.72
CA CYS A 34 -4.98 13.97 -17.33
C CYS A 34 -5.71 12.63 -17.46
N ASN A 35 -6.99 12.63 -17.90
CA ASN A 35 -7.84 11.43 -18.00
C ASN A 35 -7.81 10.57 -16.72
N LEU A 36 -7.83 11.23 -15.55
CA LEU A 36 -7.74 10.56 -14.26
C LEU A 36 -8.99 9.74 -14.00
N LYS A 37 -8.79 8.44 -13.74
CA LYS A 37 -9.88 7.50 -13.48
C LYS A 37 -9.59 6.65 -12.26
N PHE A 38 -10.63 6.32 -11.54
CA PHE A 38 -10.57 5.26 -10.55
C PHE A 38 -10.40 3.90 -11.21
N VAL A 39 -9.64 3.02 -10.58
CA VAL A 39 -9.43 1.65 -11.09
C VAL A 39 -10.63 0.79 -10.70
N PRO A 40 -11.47 0.34 -11.64
CA PRO A 40 -12.67 -0.44 -11.31
C PRO A 40 -12.34 -1.69 -10.50
N GLY A 41 -13.17 -1.97 -9.48
CA GLY A 41 -13.02 -3.15 -8.62
C GLY A 41 -11.82 -3.13 -7.68
N LEU A 42 -11.03 -2.04 -7.63
CA LEU A 42 -9.92 -1.91 -6.71
C LEU A 42 -10.36 -1.21 -5.42
N HIS A 43 -10.20 -1.87 -4.26
CA HIS A 43 -10.34 -1.20 -2.97
C HIS A 43 -9.18 -0.23 -2.76
N HIS A 44 -9.43 0.90 -2.07
CA HIS A 44 -8.43 1.95 -1.82
C HIS A 44 -7.81 2.54 -3.09
N GLN A 45 -8.58 2.59 -4.17
CA GLN A 45 -8.20 3.20 -5.44
C GLN A 45 -7.91 4.71 -5.32
N ASP A 46 -8.43 5.35 -4.29
CA ASP A 46 -8.15 6.73 -3.90
C ASP A 46 -6.66 6.98 -3.64
N ILE A 47 -5.90 5.99 -3.17
CA ILE A 47 -4.45 6.08 -3.01
C ILE A 47 -3.76 6.42 -4.34
N LEU A 48 -4.14 5.73 -5.41
CA LEU A 48 -3.56 5.97 -6.74
C LEU A 48 -4.05 7.28 -7.33
N TRP A 49 -5.37 7.45 -7.34
CA TRP A 49 -6.01 8.60 -7.96
C TRP A 49 -5.54 9.92 -7.36
N SER A 50 -5.54 10.04 -6.04
CA SER A 50 -5.11 11.26 -5.36
C SER A 50 -3.61 11.53 -5.52
N THR A 51 -2.77 10.48 -5.53
CA THR A 51 -1.34 10.61 -5.80
C THR A 51 -1.10 11.14 -7.21
N GLU A 52 -1.77 10.56 -8.23
CA GLU A 52 -1.63 10.97 -9.62
C GLU A 52 -2.17 12.37 -9.86
N PHE A 53 -3.31 12.74 -9.22
CA PHE A 53 -3.83 14.10 -9.27
C PHE A 53 -2.78 15.09 -8.76
N MET A 54 -2.14 14.80 -7.61
CA MET A 54 -1.12 15.68 -7.04
C MET A 54 0.12 15.78 -7.91
N TYR A 55 0.51 14.75 -8.64
CA TYR A 55 1.62 14.81 -9.61
C TYR A 55 1.36 15.78 -10.76
N ASN A 56 0.10 16.04 -11.07
CA ASN A 56 -0.31 16.92 -12.15
C ASN A 56 -0.75 18.31 -11.69
N ALA A 57 -1.05 18.51 -10.41
CA ALA A 57 -1.53 19.77 -9.89
C ALA A 57 -0.40 20.82 -9.83
N THR A 58 -0.58 21.94 -10.53
CA THR A 58 0.36 23.07 -10.51
C THR A 58 0.21 23.92 -9.25
N ARG A 59 -0.96 23.89 -8.61
CA ARG A 59 -1.27 24.65 -7.41
C ARG A 59 -2.06 23.79 -6.43
N ALA A 60 -1.57 23.67 -5.21
CA ALA A 60 -2.24 23.03 -4.09
C ALA A 60 -2.26 23.97 -2.88
N ARG A 61 -3.34 23.95 -2.13
CA ARG A 61 -3.50 24.68 -0.87
C ARG A 61 -4.17 23.80 0.16
N TYR A 62 -3.71 23.87 1.38
CA TYR A 62 -4.35 23.27 2.55
C TYR A 62 -5.16 24.33 3.29
N THR A 63 -6.31 23.98 3.85
CA THR A 63 -7.07 24.76 4.81
C THR A 63 -7.29 23.95 6.09
N GLU A 64 -7.27 24.63 7.23
CA GLU A 64 -7.57 24.04 8.54
C GLU A 64 -9.08 24.13 8.87
N GLU A 65 -9.85 24.79 8.02
CA GLU A 65 -11.28 24.92 8.20
C GLU A 65 -11.97 23.55 8.09
N SER A 66 -12.85 23.25 9.03
CA SER A 66 -13.66 22.03 9.03
C SER A 66 -14.81 22.12 8.04
N LEU A 67 -14.52 21.88 6.75
CA LEU A 67 -15.50 21.97 5.67
C LEU A 67 -16.26 20.66 5.42
N TYR A 68 -15.83 19.55 6.02
CA TYR A 68 -16.44 18.24 5.81
C TYR A 68 -16.74 17.55 7.14
N LYS A 69 -18.01 17.16 7.34
CA LYS A 69 -18.46 16.38 8.51
C LYS A 69 -18.45 14.89 8.19
N TYR A 70 -17.50 14.17 8.77
CA TYR A 70 -17.38 12.73 8.58
C TYR A 70 -18.19 11.95 9.64
N PHE A 71 -19.21 11.23 9.18
CA PHE A 71 -20.01 10.37 10.04
C PHE A 71 -19.37 8.98 10.15
N LEU A 72 -19.16 8.51 11.37
CA LEU A 72 -18.62 7.21 11.65
C LEU A 72 -19.75 6.18 11.71
N HIS A 73 -19.73 5.22 10.78
CA HIS A 73 -20.69 4.11 10.74
C HIS A 73 -20.01 2.77 11.01
N ASP A 74 -20.64 1.90 11.79
CA ASP A 74 -20.10 0.56 12.12
C ASP A 74 -20.03 -0.36 10.89
N VAL A 75 -20.88 -0.14 9.90
CA VAL A 75 -20.93 -0.90 8.64
C VAL A 75 -19.94 -0.44 7.59
N SER A 76 -19.05 0.52 7.90
CA SER A 76 -18.06 1.04 6.97
C SER A 76 -17.17 -0.07 6.40
N VAL A 77 -16.96 -0.06 5.07
CA VAL A 77 -16.12 -1.05 4.36
C VAL A 77 -14.70 -1.10 4.92
N SER A 78 -14.13 0.04 5.31
CA SER A 78 -12.76 0.12 5.85
C SER A 78 -12.62 -0.42 7.27
N ARG A 79 -13.71 -0.47 8.06
CA ARG A 79 -13.71 -0.91 9.47
C ARG A 79 -14.08 -2.37 9.68
N LYS A 80 -14.63 -3.06 8.66
CA LYS A 80 -14.98 -4.47 8.77
C LYS A 80 -13.75 -5.30 9.13
N LYS A 81 -13.80 -6.02 10.26
CA LYS A 81 -12.82 -7.06 10.57
C LYS A 81 -12.89 -8.14 9.49
N ARG A 82 -11.78 -8.49 8.91
CA ARG A 82 -11.66 -9.53 7.88
C ARG A 82 -10.66 -10.57 8.34
N THR A 83 -11.01 -11.84 8.17
CA THR A 83 -10.16 -12.99 8.47
C THR A 83 -10.25 -14.00 7.32
N GLY A 84 -9.31 -14.92 7.23
CA GLY A 84 -9.32 -15.99 6.25
C GLY A 84 -9.30 -15.46 4.80
N ARG A 85 -10.01 -16.16 3.91
CA ARG A 85 -10.04 -15.82 2.47
C ARG A 85 -10.49 -14.40 2.17
N LYS A 86 -11.38 -13.83 2.99
CA LYS A 86 -11.85 -12.44 2.81
C LYS A 86 -10.72 -11.44 3.09
N ASN A 87 -9.86 -11.73 4.09
CA ASN A 87 -8.69 -10.92 4.36
C ASN A 87 -7.65 -11.05 3.22
N LEU A 88 -7.36 -12.26 2.77
CA LEU A 88 -6.46 -12.49 1.63
C LEU A 88 -6.91 -11.69 0.39
N SER A 89 -8.18 -11.79 0.01
CA SER A 89 -8.75 -11.04 -1.12
C SER A 89 -8.56 -9.53 -0.93
N TYR A 90 -8.80 -9.02 0.26
CA TYR A 90 -8.64 -7.60 0.58
C TYR A 90 -7.17 -7.15 0.51
N GLN A 91 -6.22 -7.96 0.99
CA GLN A 91 -4.79 -7.62 0.93
C GLN A 91 -4.23 -7.67 -0.51
N ARG A 92 -4.80 -8.45 -1.41
CA ARG A 92 -4.46 -8.45 -2.84
C ARG A 92 -4.66 -7.07 -3.48
N HIS A 93 -5.63 -6.30 -3.03
CA HIS A 93 -5.80 -4.92 -3.49
C HIS A 93 -4.62 -4.03 -3.11
N TYR A 94 -4.12 -4.11 -1.86
CA TYR A 94 -2.92 -3.38 -1.45
C TYR A 94 -1.68 -3.84 -2.20
N ILE A 95 -1.51 -5.14 -2.40
CA ILE A 95 -0.41 -5.68 -3.21
C ILE A 95 -0.46 -5.11 -4.64
N LYS A 96 -1.65 -5.05 -5.24
CA LYS A 96 -1.84 -4.42 -6.57
C LYS A 96 -1.52 -2.92 -6.53
N ILE A 97 -1.93 -2.21 -5.48
CA ILE A 97 -1.64 -0.77 -5.29
C ILE A 97 -0.13 -0.53 -5.26
N THR A 98 0.67 -1.33 -4.53
CA THR A 98 2.13 -1.14 -4.50
C THR A 98 2.77 -1.26 -5.89
N ARG A 99 2.25 -2.14 -6.74
CA ARG A 99 2.70 -2.28 -8.14
C ARG A 99 2.31 -1.08 -9.00
N LEU A 100 1.08 -0.59 -8.81
CA LEU A 100 0.58 0.55 -9.56
C LEU A 100 1.25 1.86 -9.13
N LEU A 101 1.53 2.05 -7.84
CA LEU A 101 2.33 3.17 -7.34
C LEU A 101 3.75 3.16 -7.92
N ASP A 102 4.38 1.99 -7.96
CA ASP A 102 5.71 1.84 -8.53
C ASP A 102 5.72 2.17 -10.04
N LYS A 103 4.68 1.77 -10.78
CA LYS A 103 4.49 2.19 -12.18
C LYS A 103 4.28 3.69 -12.28
N LEU A 104 3.39 4.25 -11.47
CA LEU A 104 3.08 5.67 -11.45
C LEU A 104 4.33 6.53 -11.19
N ASN A 105 5.17 6.13 -10.23
CA ASN A 105 6.42 6.84 -9.94
C ASN A 105 7.40 6.81 -11.13
N ARG A 106 7.43 5.73 -11.92
CA ARG A 106 8.23 5.69 -13.15
C ARG A 106 7.64 6.56 -14.25
N ASP A 107 6.32 6.51 -14.44
CA ASP A 107 5.63 7.28 -15.46
C ASP A 107 5.76 8.81 -15.22
N TYR A 108 5.91 9.22 -13.97
CA TYR A 108 6.03 10.62 -13.55
C TYR A 108 7.42 10.99 -12.99
N ALA A 109 8.47 10.22 -13.33
CA ALA A 109 9.82 10.39 -12.77
C ALA A 109 10.36 11.82 -12.90
N ASP A 110 10.12 12.47 -14.01
CA ASP A 110 10.55 13.86 -14.27
C ASP A 110 9.87 14.86 -13.32
N LYS A 111 8.59 14.64 -13.00
CA LYS A 111 7.81 15.51 -12.10
C LYS A 111 8.17 15.32 -10.63
N ILE A 112 8.47 14.10 -10.23
CA ILE A 112 8.78 13.78 -8.82
C ILE A 112 10.26 13.89 -8.50
N LYS A 113 11.13 14.10 -9.51
CA LYS A 113 12.57 14.37 -9.38
C LYS A 113 13.30 13.43 -8.42
N MET A 114 12.93 12.16 -8.41
CA MET A 114 13.53 11.12 -7.55
C MET A 114 13.48 11.41 -6.04
N HIS A 115 12.61 12.29 -5.58
CA HIS A 115 12.45 12.57 -4.14
C HIS A 115 12.08 11.29 -3.37
N PRO A 116 12.78 10.98 -2.26
CA PRO A 116 12.67 9.69 -1.57
C PRO A 116 11.26 9.44 -1.00
N GLU A 117 10.51 10.47 -0.67
CA GLU A 117 9.20 10.37 -0.04
C GLU A 117 8.19 9.62 -0.91
N PHE A 118 8.21 9.83 -2.23
CA PHE A 118 7.31 9.15 -3.17
C PHE A 118 7.58 7.64 -3.24
N TYR A 119 8.83 7.25 -3.15
CA TYR A 119 9.24 5.83 -3.13
C TYR A 119 8.94 5.19 -1.77
N GLN A 120 9.14 5.91 -0.67
CA GLN A 120 8.80 5.46 0.67
C GLN A 120 7.32 5.10 0.82
N GLN A 121 6.42 5.75 0.09
CA GLN A 121 5.00 5.42 0.08
C GLN A 121 4.78 3.94 -0.28
N ILE A 122 5.49 3.42 -1.29
CA ILE A 122 5.40 2.02 -1.71
C ILE A 122 5.79 1.08 -0.56
N THR A 123 6.87 1.40 0.15
CA THR A 123 7.31 0.61 1.30
C THR A 123 6.31 0.65 2.44
N TYR A 124 5.71 1.81 2.73
CA TYR A 124 4.68 1.92 3.78
C TYR A 124 3.41 1.12 3.46
N GLU A 125 2.93 1.16 2.22
CA GLU A 125 1.79 0.34 1.82
C GLU A 125 2.13 -1.16 1.85
N SER A 126 3.36 -1.55 1.52
CA SER A 126 3.83 -2.93 1.66
C SER A 126 3.89 -3.37 3.13
N LEU A 127 4.41 -2.53 4.01
CA LEU A 127 4.44 -2.80 5.46
C LEU A 127 3.03 -2.95 6.05
N ARG A 128 2.03 -2.24 5.53
CA ARG A 128 0.62 -2.40 5.90
C ARG A 128 0.15 -3.84 5.65
N VAL A 129 0.48 -4.41 4.49
CA VAL A 129 0.18 -5.82 4.18
C VAL A 129 0.91 -6.76 5.14
N CYS A 130 2.19 -6.51 5.43
CA CYS A 130 2.95 -7.30 6.40
C CYS A 130 2.30 -7.28 7.80
N HIS A 131 1.80 -6.12 8.24
CA HIS A 131 1.05 -6.02 9.50
C HIS A 131 -0.26 -6.81 9.47
N ALA A 132 -0.96 -6.86 8.34
CA ALA A 132 -2.16 -7.68 8.18
C ALA A 132 -1.84 -9.18 8.24
N VAL A 133 -0.71 -9.63 7.67
CA VAL A 133 -0.22 -11.01 7.81
C VAL A 133 -0.01 -11.39 9.28
N ARG A 134 0.57 -10.50 10.08
CA ARG A 134 0.77 -10.76 11.52
C ARG A 134 -0.54 -10.92 12.29
N LYS A 135 -1.57 -10.16 11.90
CA LYS A 135 -2.89 -10.17 12.55
C LYS A 135 -3.79 -11.32 12.07
N GLU A 136 -3.40 -12.04 11.02
CA GLU A 136 -4.16 -13.16 10.51
C GLU A 136 -3.93 -14.39 11.40
N HIS A 137 -5.00 -14.90 11.99
CA HIS A 137 -4.96 -16.08 12.88
C HIS A 137 -5.07 -17.39 12.12
N ASP A 138 -5.77 -17.41 10.97
CA ASP A 138 -5.83 -18.60 10.13
C ASP A 138 -4.47 -18.87 9.47
N VAL A 139 -3.85 -19.96 9.88
CA VAL A 139 -2.50 -20.34 9.46
C VAL A 139 -2.41 -20.57 7.95
N ILE A 140 -3.46 -21.12 7.34
CA ILE A 140 -3.50 -21.41 5.90
C ILE A 140 -3.53 -20.07 5.14
N THR A 141 -4.45 -19.19 5.49
CA THR A 141 -4.56 -17.86 4.88
C THR A 141 -3.27 -17.06 5.08
N ARG A 142 -2.67 -17.09 6.27
CA ARG A 142 -1.40 -16.38 6.53
C ARG A 142 -0.28 -16.88 5.60
N LYS A 143 -0.16 -18.19 5.39
CA LYS A 143 0.80 -18.77 4.43
C LYS A 143 0.52 -18.33 3.00
N MET A 144 -0.76 -18.30 2.60
CA MET A 144 -1.15 -17.81 1.27
C MET A 144 -0.80 -16.33 1.08
N MET A 145 -1.04 -15.49 2.09
CA MET A 145 -0.66 -14.07 2.05
C MET A 145 0.85 -13.89 1.89
N ILE A 146 1.66 -14.68 2.61
CA ILE A 146 3.13 -14.64 2.49
C ILE A 146 3.57 -15.08 1.09
N ALA A 147 3.02 -16.16 0.57
CA ALA A 147 3.30 -16.61 -0.79
C ALA A 147 2.96 -15.53 -1.84
N GLU A 148 1.82 -14.86 -1.68
CA GLU A 148 1.39 -13.76 -2.57
C GLU A 148 2.35 -12.55 -2.52
N ILE A 149 2.85 -12.18 -1.33
CA ILE A 149 3.83 -11.11 -1.14
C ILE A 149 5.09 -11.37 -1.98
N PHE A 150 5.60 -12.60 -1.96
CA PHE A 150 6.79 -12.97 -2.74
C PHE A 150 6.47 -13.13 -4.23
N ALA A 151 5.45 -13.88 -4.58
CA ALA A 151 5.08 -14.17 -5.97
C ALA A 151 4.71 -12.93 -6.78
N SER A 152 4.02 -11.96 -6.16
CA SER A 152 3.65 -10.69 -6.81
C SER A 152 4.83 -9.72 -7.00
N GLY A 153 5.99 -10.02 -6.45
CA GLY A 153 7.14 -9.12 -6.40
C GLY A 153 6.98 -7.94 -5.42
N MET A 154 5.94 -7.94 -4.56
CA MET A 154 5.75 -6.87 -3.56
C MET A 154 6.95 -6.78 -2.60
N TYR A 155 7.48 -7.93 -2.16
CA TYR A 155 8.67 -7.95 -1.31
C TYR A 155 9.86 -7.23 -1.95
N LYS A 156 10.16 -7.52 -3.22
CA LYS A 156 11.24 -6.85 -3.96
C LYS A 156 11.04 -5.35 -4.04
N ARG A 157 9.79 -4.90 -4.35
CA ARG A 157 9.45 -3.46 -4.37
C ARG A 157 9.60 -2.82 -3.01
N MET A 158 9.16 -3.47 -1.94
CA MET A 158 9.30 -2.99 -0.57
C MET A 158 10.75 -2.71 -0.22
N VAL A 159 11.65 -3.64 -0.53
CA VAL A 159 13.09 -3.50 -0.26
C VAL A 159 13.73 -2.43 -1.15
N ALA A 160 13.42 -2.42 -2.45
CA ALA A 160 13.99 -1.48 -3.41
C ALA A 160 13.63 -0.01 -3.13
N ASN A 161 12.52 0.23 -2.44
CA ASN A 161 12.01 1.57 -2.15
C ASN A 161 12.30 2.05 -0.71
N VAL A 162 13.24 1.41 -0.02
CA VAL A 162 13.76 1.87 1.28
C VAL A 162 14.60 3.13 1.06
N ARG A 163 14.28 4.21 1.80
CA ARG A 163 14.95 5.52 1.65
C ARG A 163 15.35 6.16 2.98
N SER A 164 15.26 5.42 4.10
CA SER A 164 15.71 5.92 5.39
C SER A 164 16.18 4.79 6.31
N PRO A 165 17.12 5.04 7.24
CA PRO A 165 17.62 4.02 8.18
C PRO A 165 16.49 3.40 9.03
N LYS A 166 15.56 4.22 9.51
CA LYS A 166 14.39 3.74 10.26
C LYS A 166 13.53 2.76 9.46
N MET A 167 13.31 3.08 8.18
CA MET A 167 12.56 2.21 7.28
C MET A 167 13.33 0.93 6.97
N ALA A 168 14.66 1.02 6.77
CA ALA A 168 15.54 -0.14 6.58
C ALA A 168 15.43 -1.12 7.74
N TYR A 169 15.48 -0.63 8.96
CA TYR A 169 15.31 -1.44 10.17
C TYR A 169 13.93 -2.13 10.20
N GLN A 170 12.86 -1.40 9.90
CA GLN A 170 11.51 -1.99 9.84
C GLN A 170 11.42 -3.09 8.77
N VAL A 171 11.95 -2.83 7.58
CA VAL A 171 11.93 -3.80 6.48
C VAL A 171 12.77 -5.02 6.82
N LEU A 172 13.94 -4.86 7.45
CA LEU A 172 14.76 -5.97 7.93
C LEU A 172 14.00 -6.86 8.92
N LEU A 173 13.38 -6.29 9.94
CA LEU A 173 12.57 -7.04 10.90
C LEU A 173 11.43 -7.82 10.22
N TRP A 174 10.76 -7.21 9.23
CA TRP A 174 9.72 -7.88 8.49
C TRP A 174 10.25 -8.96 7.55
N SER A 175 11.42 -8.76 6.96
CA SER A 175 12.10 -9.77 6.14
C SER A 175 12.37 -11.03 6.95
N VAL A 176 13.01 -10.89 8.12
CA VAL A 176 13.26 -12.01 9.04
C VAL A 176 11.96 -12.75 9.37
N ARG A 177 10.90 -12.03 9.72
CA ARG A 177 9.60 -12.65 10.04
C ARG A 177 8.97 -13.38 8.86
N LEU A 178 8.93 -12.77 7.69
CA LEU A 178 8.33 -13.36 6.49
C LEU A 178 9.05 -14.63 6.09
N TYR A 179 10.39 -14.64 6.07
CA TYR A 179 11.18 -15.83 5.76
C TYR A 179 11.00 -16.91 6.82
N SER A 180 11.07 -16.57 8.12
CA SER A 180 10.88 -17.58 9.19
C SER A 180 9.49 -18.24 9.14
N TRP A 181 8.45 -17.52 8.76
CA TRP A 181 7.11 -18.08 8.61
C TRP A 181 6.93 -18.88 7.34
N GLN A 182 7.66 -18.56 6.27
CA GLN A 182 7.72 -19.32 5.03
C GLN A 182 8.37 -20.68 5.27
N ASP A 183 9.53 -20.73 5.93
CA ASP A 183 10.32 -21.95 6.18
C ASP A 183 9.61 -22.93 7.10
N ARG A 184 8.97 -22.46 8.17
CA ARG A 184 8.12 -23.33 9.03
C ARG A 184 7.03 -24.04 8.23
N GLY A 185 6.55 -23.44 7.13
CA GLY A 185 5.61 -24.06 6.21
C GLY A 185 6.22 -25.17 5.35
N LEU A 186 7.48 -25.03 4.95
CA LEU A 186 8.21 -26.04 4.18
C LEU A 186 8.63 -27.22 5.05
N ALA A 187 9.13 -26.97 6.26
CA ALA A 187 9.49 -28.01 7.22
C ALA A 187 8.30 -28.91 7.58
N SER A 188 7.13 -28.32 7.87
CA SER A 188 5.91 -29.09 8.16
C SER A 188 5.43 -29.92 6.97
N ARG A 189 5.58 -29.46 5.72
CA ARG A 189 5.26 -30.23 4.51
C ARG A 189 6.24 -31.40 4.30
N ARG A 190 7.53 -31.21 4.59
CA ARG A 190 8.56 -32.30 4.51
C ARG A 190 8.28 -33.37 5.55
N LEU A 191 7.94 -32.98 6.79
CA LEU A 191 7.56 -33.94 7.86
C LEU A 191 6.27 -34.68 7.54
N ALA A 192 5.24 -34.01 7.02
CA ALA A 192 3.99 -34.65 6.61
C ALA A 192 4.20 -35.65 5.45
N ARG A 193 5.02 -35.30 4.44
CA ARG A 193 5.38 -36.24 3.35
C ARG A 193 6.17 -37.44 3.85
N LYS A 194 7.10 -37.22 4.79
CA LYS A 194 7.89 -38.32 5.38
C LYS A 194 7.03 -39.25 6.23
N ALA A 195 6.02 -38.72 6.95
CA ALA A 195 5.06 -39.52 7.70
C ALA A 195 4.12 -40.35 6.80
N LEU A 196 3.77 -39.82 5.61
CA LEU A 196 2.95 -40.53 4.61
C LEU A 196 3.73 -41.60 3.83
N SER A 197 5.06 -41.47 3.70
CA SER A 197 5.92 -42.47 3.03
C SER A 197 6.36 -43.61 3.95
N LEU A 198 6.01 -43.55 5.23
CA LEU A 198 6.28 -44.58 6.24
C LEU A 198 5.04 -45.45 6.58
N ARG A 199 3.96 -45.23 5.85
CA ARG A 199 2.75 -46.10 5.84
C ARG A 199 2.64 -46.81 4.50
#